data_b54a214fe94834f660dadc1cdc54091d
#
_entry.id   b54a214fe94834f660dadc1cdc54091d
#
_cell.length_a   1.000
_cell.length_b   1.000
_cell.length_c   1.000
_cell.angle_alpha   90.00
_cell.angle_beta   90.00
_cell.angle_gamma   90.00
#
_symmetry.space_group_name_H-M   'P 1'
#
loop_
_entity.id
_entity.type
_entity.pdbx_description
1 polymer ?
#
loop_
_entity_poly.entity_id
_entity_poly.type
_entity_poly.pdbx_seq_one_letter_code
_entity_poly.pdbx_strand_id
1 'polypeptide(L)' 'MLESLQKGDKIITNGGLICEVIKPEEDFIKVKLNEENITARISREFVAKKINE' A
#
# COMPACT_ATOMS: atom_id res chain seq x y z
N MET A 1 -4.19 6.41 12.09
CA MET A 1 -3.19 7.05 11.25
C MET A 1 -2.33 6.01 10.59
N LEU A 2 -2.08 6.21 9.34
CA LEU A 2 -1.33 5.22 8.56
C LEU A 2 0.05 5.72 8.24
N GLU A 3 0.74 6.19 9.24
CA GLU A 3 2.00 6.84 8.98
C GLU A 3 3.19 5.94 9.18
N SER A 4 2.98 4.70 9.55
CA SER A 4 4.08 3.79 9.78
C SER A 4 4.23 2.75 8.68
N LEU A 5 3.80 3.09 7.49
CA LEU A 5 3.91 2.16 6.38
C LEU A 5 5.36 1.98 6.00
N GLN A 6 5.76 0.76 5.83
CA GLN A 6 7.12 0.44 5.48
C GLN A 6 7.14 -0.60 4.38
N LYS A 7 8.30 -0.75 3.79
CA LYS A 7 8.47 -1.75 2.76
C LYS A 7 8.08 -3.12 3.30
N GLY A 8 7.26 -3.82 2.55
CA GLY A 8 6.84 -5.14 2.93
C GLY A 8 5.53 -5.19 3.66
N ASP A 9 5.00 -4.05 4.05
CA ASP A 9 3.71 -4.00 4.71
C ASP A 9 2.61 -4.30 3.71
N LYS A 10 1.57 -4.93 4.19
CA LYS A 10 0.40 -5.19 3.35
C LYS A 10 -0.72 -4.27 3.76
N ILE A 11 -1.42 -3.76 2.78
CA ILE A 11 -2.48 -2.81 3.02
C ILE A 11 -3.69 -3.20 2.19
N ILE A 12 -4.84 -2.70 2.61
CA ILE A 12 -6.07 -2.83 1.86
C ILE A 12 -6.51 -1.43 1.46
N THR A 13 -6.76 -1.26 0.19
CA THR A 13 -7.24 0.03 -0.30
C THR A 13 -8.73 0.15 -0.08
N ASN A 14 -9.25 1.34 -0.36
CA ASN A 14 -10.66 1.62 -0.15
C ASN A 14 -11.56 0.71 -0.97
N GLY A 15 -11.05 0.22 -2.07
CA GLY A 15 -11.84 -0.69 -2.89
C GLY A 15 -11.71 -2.14 -2.52
N GLY A 16 -10.97 -2.44 -1.46
CA GLY A 16 -10.80 -3.81 -1.06
C GLY A 16 -9.61 -4.50 -1.71
N LEU A 17 -8.77 -3.74 -2.37
CA LEU A 17 -7.63 -4.31 -3.07
C LEU A 17 -6.46 -4.46 -2.11
N ILE A 18 -5.88 -5.63 -2.08
CA ILE A 18 -4.75 -5.90 -1.19
C ILE A 18 -3.46 -5.68 -1.95
N CYS A 19 -2.61 -4.85 -1.38
CA CYS A 19 -1.35 -4.49 -2.02
C CYS A 19 -0.23 -4.61 -1.00
N GLU A 20 0.97 -4.75 -1.52
CA GLU A 20 2.15 -4.79 -0.67
C GLU A 20 2.96 -3.53 -0.91
N VAL A 21 3.31 -2.86 0.16
CA VAL A 21 4.06 -1.61 0.06
C VAL A 21 5.48 -1.90 -0.39
N ILE A 22 5.91 -1.23 -1.43
CA ILE A 22 7.28 -1.33 -1.90
C ILE A 22 8.09 -0.19 -1.32
N LYS A 23 7.55 1.03 -1.38
CA LYS A 23 8.25 2.18 -0.88
C LYS A 23 7.26 3.29 -0.61
N PRO A 24 7.11 3.71 0.63
CA PRO A 24 6.24 4.85 0.94
C PRO A 24 6.96 6.14 0.58
N GLU A 25 6.28 6.99 -0.17
CA GLU A 25 6.79 8.30 -0.53
C GLU A 25 6.00 9.35 0.21
N GLU A 26 6.37 10.61 0.01
CA GLU A 26 5.69 11.68 0.70
C GLU A 26 4.27 11.87 0.22
N ASP A 27 4.09 11.83 -1.07
CA ASP A 27 2.79 12.15 -1.65
C ASP A 27 2.01 10.91 -2.04
N PHE A 28 2.69 9.81 -2.18
CA PHE A 28 2.04 8.59 -2.61
C PHE A 28 2.80 7.40 -2.07
N ILE A 29 2.24 6.24 -2.30
CA ILE A 29 2.87 5.01 -1.85
C ILE A 29 3.02 4.10 -3.07
N LYS A 30 4.23 3.60 -3.24
CA LYS A 30 4.47 2.61 -4.26
C LYS A 30 4.08 1.25 -3.73
N VAL A 31 3.23 0.55 -4.44
CA VAL A 31 2.75 -0.74 -4.00
C VAL A 31 2.86 -1.73 -5.14
N LYS A 32 2.89 -2.98 -4.79
CA LYS A 32 2.89 -4.07 -5.74
C LYS A 32 1.55 -4.78 -5.63
N LEU A 33 0.94 -4.99 -6.77
CA LEU A 33 -0.37 -5.59 -6.81
C LEU A 33 -0.25 -7.11 -6.80
N ASN A 34 -0.74 -7.69 -5.72
CA ASN A 34 -0.92 -9.11 -5.69
C ASN A 34 0.35 -9.87 -6.03
N GLU A 35 0.19 -10.91 -6.80
CA GLU A 35 1.31 -11.75 -7.19
C GLU A 35 1.90 -11.37 -8.50
N GLU A 36 1.31 -10.42 -9.17
CA GLU A 36 1.86 -9.95 -10.42
C GLU A 36 2.86 -8.89 -10.11
N ASN A 37 3.94 -8.88 -10.80
CA ASN A 37 4.98 -7.90 -10.53
C ASN A 37 4.62 -6.54 -11.08
N ILE A 38 3.41 -6.14 -10.85
CA ILE A 38 2.91 -4.86 -11.33
C ILE A 38 2.99 -3.87 -10.18
N THR A 39 3.75 -2.81 -10.37
CA THR A 39 3.83 -1.77 -9.37
C THR A 39 2.90 -0.65 -9.74
N ALA A 40 2.34 -0.03 -8.72
CA ALA A 40 1.43 1.07 -8.90
C ALA A 40 1.71 2.11 -7.84
N ARG A 41 1.26 3.34 -8.12
CA ARG A 41 1.36 4.40 -7.15
C ARG A 41 -0.04 4.78 -6.73
N ILE A 42 -0.27 4.80 -5.45
CA ILE A 42 -1.57 5.16 -4.93
C ILE A 42 -1.41 6.30 -3.95
N SER A 43 -2.47 7.06 -3.82
CA SER A 43 -2.49 8.13 -2.85
C SER A 43 -2.51 7.55 -1.44
N ARG A 44 -1.89 8.25 -0.52
CA ARG A 44 -1.90 7.77 0.87
C ARG A 44 -3.32 7.71 1.41
N GLU A 45 -4.19 8.54 0.90
CA GLU A 45 -5.58 8.52 1.34
C GLU A 45 -6.32 7.33 0.81
N PHE A 46 -5.76 6.67 -0.16
CA PHE A 46 -6.41 5.51 -0.76
C PHE A 46 -6.28 4.27 0.10
N VAL A 47 -5.39 4.33 1.07
CA VAL A 47 -5.16 3.21 1.97
C VAL A 47 -6.25 3.21 3.02
N ALA A 48 -7.03 2.15 3.04
CA ALA A 48 -8.09 2.05 4.03
C ALA A 48 -7.56 1.51 5.34
N LYS A 49 -6.63 0.56 5.23
CA LYS A 49 -6.25 -0.14 6.43
C LYS A 49 -4.94 -0.87 6.19
N LYS A 50 -4.15 -0.98 7.22
CA LYS A 50 -2.91 -1.74 7.15
C LYS A 50 -3.16 -3.12 7.73
N ILE A 51 -2.79 -4.14 6.98
CA ILE A 51 -2.91 -5.50 7.44
C ILE A 51 -1.68 -5.84 8.24
N ASN A 52 -1.90 -6.20 9.46
CA ASN A 52 -0.80 -6.50 10.33
C ASN A 52 -0.82 -7.98 10.65
N GLU A 53 0.16 -8.66 10.19
CA GLU A 53 0.24 -10.09 10.37
C GLU A 53 0.81 -10.46 11.70
#